data_f6bfd2c2f012abc122005640e964ee2e
#
_entry.id   f6bfd2c2f012abc122005640e964ee2e
#
_cell.length_a   1.000
_cell.length_b   1.000
_cell.length_c   1.000
_cell.angle_alpha   90.00
_cell.angle_beta   90.00
_cell.angle_gamma   90.00
#
_symmetry.space_group_name_H-M   'P 1'
#
loop_
_entity.id
_entity.type
_entity.pdbx_description
1 polymer ?
#
loop_
_entity_poly.entity_id
_entity_poly.type
_entity_poly.pdbx_seq_one_letter_code
_entity_poly.pdbx_strand_id
1 'polypeptide(L)'
;MRFIKFSKNKCFSNRNINSLLKTQYIIRAGALFLLSAISINAIAAGGFGLGSTRLVYPSDSQQITLSVQNGGANTSYLIQSWIDDNQSSKKSQDFVVTPPLFMLPTRKEASLRIMFIGKSQLPTDRETLFWMNVKAIPPTDEKNTQKNTLQLALQNRIKLFYRPTNLPVQAGKARDMLRFKYEGKQLRVINPSPYYLTVTGIRVQGAKLPNAFVPPKSDVTVSSPVTLAGEITYQTINDYGATTARQKGTMQ
;
A
#
# COMPACT_ATOMS: atom_id res chain seq x y z
N MET A 1 8.12 -19.42 97.87
CA MET A 1 8.18 -20.39 96.76
C MET A 1 6.94 -20.30 95.92
N ARG A 2 7.02 -19.61 94.74
CA ARG A 2 5.86 -19.49 93.79
C ARG A 2 6.33 -20.08 92.46
N PHE A 3 5.66 -21.16 92.02
CA PHE A 3 5.87 -21.80 90.73
C PHE A 3 5.15 -21.03 89.65
N ILE A 4 5.84 -20.66 88.59
CA ILE A 4 5.29 -20.05 87.40
C ILE A 4 4.97 -21.18 86.41
N LYS A 5 3.68 -21.27 85.97
CA LYS A 5 3.16 -22.20 84.99
C LYS A 5 3.40 -21.69 83.59
N PHE A 6 4.18 -22.38 82.75
CA PHE A 6 4.33 -22.11 81.35
C PHE A 6 3.09 -22.53 80.54
N SER A 7 2.52 -21.61 79.78
CA SER A 7 1.41 -21.83 78.86
C SER A 7 1.92 -22.44 77.55
N LYS A 8 1.22 -23.47 77.03
CA LYS A 8 1.49 -24.19 75.76
C LYS A 8 1.18 -23.30 74.58
N ASN A 9 2.15 -23.12 73.72
CA ASN A 9 1.99 -22.51 72.37
C ASN A 9 1.07 -23.34 71.50
N LYS A 10 -0.01 -22.74 70.97
CA LYS A 10 -0.88 -23.31 69.93
C LYS A 10 -0.11 -23.35 68.61
N CYS A 11 0.10 -24.55 68.09
CA CYS A 11 0.61 -24.81 66.75
C CYS A 11 -0.46 -24.37 65.76
N PHE A 12 -0.22 -23.27 64.99
CA PHE A 12 -1.12 -22.83 63.91
C PHE A 12 -0.97 -23.81 62.75
N SER A 13 -2.09 -24.45 62.44
CA SER A 13 -2.22 -25.44 61.34
C SER A 13 -1.94 -24.81 59.97
N ASN A 14 -0.91 -25.32 59.31
CA ASN A 14 -0.45 -24.91 57.99
C ASN A 14 -1.41 -25.28 56.82
N ARG A 15 -2.64 -25.77 57.15
CA ARG A 15 -3.63 -26.20 56.15
C ARG A 15 -4.42 -25.06 55.49
N ASN A 16 -4.53 -23.89 56.11
CA ASN A 16 -5.37 -22.81 55.60
C ASN A 16 -4.63 -21.89 54.58
N ILE A 17 -3.31 -21.86 54.56
CA ILE A 17 -2.54 -20.97 53.67
C ILE A 17 -2.63 -21.49 52.20
N ASN A 18 -2.57 -22.79 52.00
CA ASN A 18 -2.61 -23.41 50.68
C ASN A 18 -3.99 -23.30 49.98
N SER A 19 -5.07 -23.26 50.77
CA SER A 19 -6.42 -23.07 50.22
C SER A 19 -6.63 -21.64 49.76
N LEU A 20 -6.18 -20.64 50.50
CA LEU A 20 -6.25 -19.22 50.14
C LEU A 20 -5.42 -18.90 48.90
N LEU A 21 -4.23 -19.48 48.76
CA LEU A 21 -3.38 -19.31 47.58
C LEU A 21 -4.03 -19.91 46.31
N LYS A 22 -4.60 -21.14 46.42
CA LYS A 22 -5.34 -21.77 45.30
C LYS A 22 -6.53 -20.94 44.85
N THR A 23 -7.30 -20.37 45.79
CA THR A 23 -8.45 -19.52 45.45
C THR A 23 -8.05 -18.25 44.77
N GLN A 24 -6.93 -17.61 45.17
CA GLN A 24 -6.41 -16.44 44.50
C GLN A 24 -5.89 -16.74 43.07
N TYR A 25 -5.29 -17.90 42.81
CA TYR A 25 -4.88 -18.32 41.48
C TYR A 25 -6.08 -18.57 40.56
N ILE A 26 -7.14 -19.19 41.07
CA ILE A 26 -8.38 -19.45 40.30
C ILE A 26 -9.06 -18.11 39.91
N ILE A 27 -9.15 -17.16 40.85
CA ILE A 27 -9.73 -15.83 40.59
C ILE A 27 -8.90 -15.03 39.57
N ARG A 28 -7.58 -15.08 39.68
CA ARG A 28 -6.68 -14.40 38.71
C ARG A 28 -6.73 -15.05 37.35
N ALA A 29 -6.76 -16.39 37.25
CA ALA A 29 -6.93 -17.10 35.98
C ALA A 29 -8.28 -16.84 35.34
N GLY A 30 -9.36 -16.79 36.13
CA GLY A 30 -10.71 -16.45 35.67
C GLY A 30 -10.82 -15.01 35.16
N ALA A 31 -10.17 -14.04 35.83
CA ALA A 31 -10.14 -12.67 35.42
C ALA A 31 -9.33 -12.46 34.09
N LEU A 32 -8.21 -13.17 33.93
CA LEU A 32 -7.44 -13.18 32.70
C LEU A 32 -8.23 -13.81 31.53
N PHE A 33 -8.99 -14.84 31.78
CA PHE A 33 -9.84 -15.51 30.79
C PHE A 33 -11.03 -14.62 30.36
N LEU A 34 -11.63 -13.87 31.29
CA LEU A 34 -12.70 -12.92 31.03
C LEU A 34 -12.19 -11.71 30.22
N LEU A 35 -10.96 -11.21 30.47
CA LEU A 35 -10.34 -10.13 29.68
C LEU A 35 -10.04 -10.56 28.24
N SER A 36 -9.68 -11.82 27.98
CA SER A 36 -9.41 -12.35 26.64
C SER A 36 -10.69 -12.55 25.80
N ALA A 37 -11.85 -12.68 26.44
CA ALA A 37 -13.15 -12.83 25.76
C ALA A 37 -13.71 -11.49 25.23
N ILE A 38 -13.19 -10.34 25.64
CA ILE A 38 -13.54 -9.02 25.11
C ILE A 38 -12.62 -8.70 23.92
N SER A 39 -12.56 -9.57 22.93
CA SER A 39 -12.04 -9.21 21.61
C SER A 39 -13.07 -8.28 20.95
N ILE A 40 -12.91 -6.97 21.14
CA ILE A 40 -13.67 -5.97 20.39
C ILE A 40 -13.33 -6.22 18.92
N ASN A 41 -14.29 -6.74 18.15
CA ASN A 41 -14.18 -6.75 16.70
C ASN A 41 -14.03 -5.29 16.27
N ALA A 42 -12.79 -4.86 15.99
CA ALA A 42 -12.54 -3.60 15.35
C ALA A 42 -13.14 -3.71 13.94
N ILE A 43 -14.40 -3.29 13.80
CA ILE A 43 -15.04 -3.13 12.51
C ILE A 43 -14.29 -1.96 11.86
N ALA A 44 -13.31 -2.26 11.04
CA ALA A 44 -12.69 -1.26 10.20
C ALA A 44 -13.82 -0.61 9.38
N ALA A 45 -14.08 0.67 9.63
CA ALA A 45 -15.02 1.43 8.84
C ALA A 45 -14.52 1.37 7.39
N GLY A 46 -15.18 0.57 6.56
CA GLY A 46 -14.83 0.40 5.17
C GLY A 46 -14.85 1.75 4.47
N GLY A 47 -13.79 2.07 3.73
CA GLY A 47 -13.66 3.28 2.94
C GLY A 47 -13.82 3.02 1.44
N PHE A 48 -13.64 4.08 0.67
CA PHE A 48 -13.49 3.99 -0.77
C PHE A 48 -12.12 3.39 -1.13
N GLY A 49 -12.09 2.37 -2.00
CA GLY A 49 -10.88 1.68 -2.41
C GLY A 49 -10.86 1.25 -3.87
N LEU A 50 -9.66 1.00 -4.38
CA LEU A 50 -9.41 0.42 -5.70
C LEU A 50 -8.88 -1.00 -5.53
N GLY A 51 -9.27 -1.91 -6.44
CA GLY A 51 -8.81 -3.31 -6.46
C GLY A 51 -7.33 -3.47 -6.87
N SER A 52 -6.68 -2.40 -7.34
CA SER A 52 -5.27 -2.43 -7.76
C SER A 52 -4.56 -1.13 -7.42
N THR A 53 -3.24 -1.22 -7.15
CA THR A 53 -2.37 -0.06 -6.89
C THR A 53 -1.69 0.47 -8.16
N ARG A 54 -1.79 -0.27 -9.26
CA ARG A 54 -1.30 0.05 -10.60
C ARG A 54 -2.02 -0.77 -11.65
N LEU A 55 -1.97 -0.34 -12.89
CA LEU A 55 -2.54 -1.04 -14.02
C LEU A 55 -1.47 -1.26 -15.10
N VAL A 56 -1.55 -2.39 -15.77
CA VAL A 56 -0.80 -2.67 -16.99
C VAL A 56 -1.80 -2.86 -18.12
N TYR A 57 -1.65 -2.10 -19.20
CA TYR A 57 -2.45 -2.20 -20.40
C TYR A 57 -1.58 -2.79 -21.53
N PRO A 58 -1.70 -4.08 -21.84
CA PRO A 58 -1.01 -4.67 -22.99
C PRO A 58 -1.53 -4.05 -24.29
N SER A 59 -0.64 -3.77 -25.24
CA SER A 59 -1.00 -3.07 -26.48
C SER A 59 -1.94 -3.86 -27.40
N ASP A 60 -2.02 -5.17 -27.23
CA ASP A 60 -2.91 -6.09 -27.94
C ASP A 60 -4.26 -6.30 -27.23
N SER A 61 -4.43 -5.75 -26.05
CA SER A 61 -5.68 -5.88 -25.30
C SER A 61 -6.73 -4.90 -25.82
N GLN A 62 -7.97 -5.37 -25.98
CA GLN A 62 -9.09 -4.48 -26.32
C GLN A 62 -9.49 -3.59 -25.15
N GLN A 63 -9.41 -4.13 -23.93
CA GLN A 63 -9.73 -3.42 -22.70
C GLN A 63 -9.06 -4.07 -21.48
N ILE A 64 -8.92 -3.29 -20.41
CA ILE A 64 -8.65 -3.79 -19.07
C ILE A 64 -9.71 -3.29 -18.09
N THR A 65 -9.79 -3.87 -16.90
CA THR A 65 -10.76 -3.48 -15.88
C THR A 65 -10.08 -3.08 -14.57
N LEU A 66 -10.71 -2.13 -13.85
CA LEU A 66 -10.35 -1.73 -12.51
C LEU A 66 -11.56 -1.82 -11.61
N SER A 67 -11.48 -2.61 -10.54
CA SER A 67 -12.51 -2.67 -9.51
C SER A 67 -12.44 -1.43 -8.62
N VAL A 68 -13.62 -0.89 -8.28
CA VAL A 68 -13.83 0.23 -7.37
C VAL A 68 -14.80 -0.19 -6.30
N GLN A 69 -14.42 -0.10 -5.03
CA GLN A 69 -15.20 -0.59 -3.91
C GLN A 69 -15.58 0.54 -2.96
N ASN A 70 -16.84 0.52 -2.53
CA ASN A 70 -17.32 1.32 -1.42
C ASN A 70 -17.62 0.40 -0.24
N GLY A 71 -16.64 0.22 0.65
CA GLY A 71 -16.78 -0.55 1.90
C GLY A 71 -17.54 0.20 2.99
N GLY A 72 -17.87 1.48 2.79
CA GLY A 72 -18.60 2.29 3.76
C GLY A 72 -20.04 1.83 3.96
N ALA A 73 -20.53 1.90 5.20
CA ALA A 73 -21.89 1.46 5.53
C ALA A 73 -22.95 2.55 5.31
N ASN A 74 -22.56 3.83 5.34
CA ASN A 74 -23.50 4.95 5.51
C ASN A 74 -23.50 5.97 4.37
N THR A 75 -22.54 5.90 3.44
CA THR A 75 -22.38 6.94 2.41
C THR A 75 -22.24 6.32 1.03
N SER A 76 -23.12 6.69 0.11
CA SER A 76 -22.94 6.44 -1.32
C SER A 76 -22.05 7.53 -1.91
N TYR A 77 -21.21 7.21 -2.90
CA TYR A 77 -20.31 8.15 -3.55
C TYR A 77 -20.67 8.36 -5.02
N LEU A 78 -20.58 9.59 -5.49
CA LEU A 78 -20.51 9.88 -6.90
C LEU A 78 -19.06 9.64 -7.34
N ILE A 79 -18.85 8.65 -8.21
CA ILE A 79 -17.52 8.27 -8.71
C ILE A 79 -17.29 8.97 -10.03
N GLN A 80 -16.17 9.68 -10.13
CA GLN A 80 -15.67 10.27 -11.38
C GLN A 80 -14.33 9.62 -11.73
N SER A 81 -14.17 9.15 -12.97
CA SER A 81 -12.98 8.46 -13.43
C SER A 81 -12.45 9.01 -14.75
N TRP A 82 -11.10 9.15 -14.84
CA TRP A 82 -10.43 9.64 -16.06
C TRP A 82 -8.95 9.23 -16.02
N ILE A 83 -8.29 9.36 -17.17
CA ILE A 83 -6.86 9.12 -17.32
C ILE A 83 -6.18 10.42 -17.75
N ASP A 84 -5.02 10.71 -17.10
CA ASP A 84 -4.17 11.84 -17.44
C ASP A 84 -2.89 11.34 -18.13
N ASP A 85 -2.37 12.17 -19.03
CA ASP A 85 -1.04 11.99 -19.59
C ASP A 85 0.04 12.28 -18.54
N ASN A 86 1.11 11.52 -18.58
CA ASN A 86 2.23 11.74 -17.66
C ASN A 86 2.94 13.08 -17.89
N GLN A 87 3.09 13.51 -19.13
CA GLN A 87 3.84 14.70 -19.49
C GLN A 87 3.08 16.00 -19.24
N SER A 88 1.81 16.04 -19.67
CA SER A 88 1.01 17.27 -19.63
C SER A 88 0.15 17.40 -18.37
N SER A 89 -0.04 16.32 -17.64
CA SER A 89 -1.03 16.21 -16.55
C SER A 89 -2.46 16.60 -16.97
N LYS A 90 -2.72 16.64 -18.29
CA LYS A 90 -4.04 16.87 -18.86
C LYS A 90 -4.72 15.54 -19.13
N LYS A 91 -6.05 15.58 -19.24
CA LYS A 91 -6.83 14.38 -19.58
C LYS A 91 -6.33 13.82 -20.91
N SER A 92 -5.96 12.54 -20.90
CA SER A 92 -5.47 11.82 -22.06
C SER A 92 -6.56 11.68 -23.11
N GLN A 93 -6.18 11.81 -24.38
CA GLN A 93 -7.04 11.53 -25.53
C GLN A 93 -6.88 10.09 -26.04
N ASP A 94 -5.91 9.34 -25.50
CA ASP A 94 -5.60 7.97 -25.90
C ASP A 94 -6.44 6.92 -25.21
N PHE A 95 -7.09 7.28 -24.10
CA PHE A 95 -7.88 6.34 -23.32
C PHE A 95 -9.29 6.82 -23.05
N VAL A 96 -10.22 5.86 -23.03
CA VAL A 96 -11.60 6.05 -22.57
C VAL A 96 -11.84 5.17 -21.35
N VAL A 97 -12.47 5.74 -20.32
CA VAL A 97 -12.90 5.02 -19.11
C VAL A 97 -14.42 5.00 -19.07
N THR A 98 -15.01 3.84 -18.85
CA THR A 98 -16.46 3.65 -18.82
C THR A 98 -16.90 2.84 -17.59
N PRO A 99 -17.87 3.34 -16.83
CA PRO A 99 -18.53 4.65 -16.91
C PRO A 99 -17.62 5.77 -16.36
N PRO A 100 -17.63 6.98 -16.96
CA PRO A 100 -16.81 8.09 -16.49
C PRO A 100 -17.37 8.76 -15.22
N LEU A 101 -18.69 8.62 -15.00
CA LEU A 101 -19.40 9.17 -13.85
C LEU A 101 -20.57 8.23 -13.48
N PHE A 102 -20.66 7.84 -12.19
CA PHE A 102 -21.74 6.99 -11.71
C PHE A 102 -21.87 7.02 -10.19
N MET A 103 -23.04 6.63 -9.67
CA MET A 103 -23.24 6.44 -8.24
C MET A 103 -22.79 5.06 -7.81
N LEU A 104 -21.96 5.00 -6.76
CA LEU A 104 -21.53 3.77 -6.10
C LEU A 104 -22.20 3.67 -4.72
N PRO A 105 -23.23 2.83 -4.56
CA PRO A 105 -23.93 2.67 -3.29
C PRO A 105 -23.02 2.10 -2.19
N THR A 106 -23.49 2.19 -0.96
CA THR A 106 -22.83 1.59 0.23
C THR A 106 -22.66 0.08 0.05
N ARG A 107 -21.51 -0.45 0.48
CA ARG A 107 -21.16 -1.88 0.43
C ARG A 107 -21.27 -2.50 -0.96
N LYS A 108 -21.07 -1.71 -2.00
CA LYS A 108 -21.08 -2.18 -3.40
C LYS A 108 -19.73 -2.01 -4.06
N GLU A 109 -19.55 -2.79 -5.10
CA GLU A 109 -18.41 -2.78 -6.00
C GLU A 109 -18.87 -2.51 -7.42
N ALA A 110 -18.03 -1.84 -8.20
CA ALA A 110 -18.24 -1.59 -9.63
C ALA A 110 -16.92 -1.80 -10.39
N SER A 111 -17.03 -2.11 -11.68
CA SER A 111 -15.88 -2.26 -12.57
C SER A 111 -15.83 -1.10 -13.56
N LEU A 112 -14.68 -0.42 -13.60
CA LEU A 112 -14.34 0.53 -14.63
C LEU A 112 -13.67 -0.20 -15.80
N ARG A 113 -14.16 0.00 -17.02
CA ARG A 113 -13.53 -0.48 -18.26
C ARG A 113 -12.63 0.62 -18.80
N ILE A 114 -11.42 0.26 -19.15
CA ILE A 114 -10.40 1.15 -19.70
C ILE A 114 -10.05 0.63 -21.09
N MET A 115 -10.20 1.48 -22.09
CA MET A 115 -9.94 1.14 -23.49
C MET A 115 -8.95 2.12 -24.08
N PHE A 116 -7.96 1.63 -24.81
CA PHE A 116 -7.05 2.44 -25.61
C PHE A 116 -7.68 2.73 -26.95
N ILE A 117 -7.72 3.99 -27.37
CA ILE A 117 -8.34 4.43 -28.64
C ILE A 117 -7.29 4.97 -29.64
N GLY A 118 -6.03 4.94 -29.30
CA GLY A 118 -4.89 5.08 -30.21
C GLY A 118 -4.80 6.41 -30.96
N LYS A 119 -5.08 7.54 -30.32
CA LYS A 119 -4.97 8.86 -30.96
C LYS A 119 -3.54 9.35 -31.08
N SER A 120 -2.66 8.92 -30.18
CA SER A 120 -1.23 9.31 -30.17
C SER A 120 -0.35 8.17 -30.66
N GLN A 121 0.77 8.52 -31.31
CA GLN A 121 1.82 7.55 -31.63
C GLN A 121 2.67 7.29 -30.39
N LEU A 122 2.40 6.18 -29.70
CA LEU A 122 3.16 5.78 -28.52
C LEU A 122 4.41 4.99 -28.92
N PRO A 123 5.53 5.09 -28.17
CA PRO A 123 6.71 4.28 -28.37
C PRO A 123 6.35 2.77 -28.35
N THR A 124 6.91 2.02 -29.30
CA THR A 124 6.71 0.57 -29.41
C THR A 124 7.84 -0.23 -28.77
N ASP A 125 8.93 0.44 -28.36
CA ASP A 125 10.16 -0.14 -27.85
C ASP A 125 10.25 -0.07 -26.31
N ARG A 126 9.26 0.52 -25.65
CA ARG A 126 9.21 0.71 -24.20
C ARG A 126 7.81 1.02 -23.71
N GLU A 127 7.58 0.90 -22.40
CA GLU A 127 6.35 1.35 -21.74
C GLU A 127 6.15 2.86 -21.83
N THR A 128 4.87 3.26 -21.86
CA THR A 128 4.43 4.65 -21.68
C THR A 128 3.58 4.76 -20.43
N LEU A 129 3.86 5.76 -19.58
CA LEU A 129 3.16 6.02 -18.33
C LEU A 129 1.99 6.97 -18.52
N PHE A 130 0.85 6.57 -17.97
CA PHE A 130 -0.37 7.36 -17.77
C PHE A 130 -0.78 7.29 -16.30
N TRP A 131 -1.76 8.11 -15.93
CA TRP A 131 -2.28 8.15 -14.57
C TRP A 131 -3.79 7.91 -14.58
N MET A 132 -4.22 6.80 -14.00
CA MET A 132 -5.63 6.54 -13.74
C MET A 132 -6.06 7.26 -12.47
N ASN A 133 -7.08 8.11 -12.59
CA ASN A 133 -7.68 8.88 -11.51
C ASN A 133 -9.09 8.37 -11.25
N VAL A 134 -9.41 8.17 -9.97
CA VAL A 134 -10.76 7.85 -9.51
C VAL A 134 -11.07 8.71 -8.31
N LYS A 135 -12.07 9.57 -8.43
CA LYS A 135 -12.50 10.52 -7.41
C LYS A 135 -13.85 10.10 -6.86
N ALA A 136 -13.95 9.94 -5.55
CA ALA A 136 -15.16 9.66 -4.82
C ALA A 136 -15.65 10.95 -4.14
N ILE A 137 -16.84 11.40 -4.53
CA ILE A 137 -17.47 12.63 -4.07
C ILE A 137 -18.65 12.24 -3.18
N PRO A 138 -18.63 12.58 -1.88
CA PRO A 138 -19.76 12.31 -1.00
C PRO A 138 -20.96 13.22 -1.35
N PRO A 139 -22.21 12.82 -1.03
CA PRO A 139 -23.39 13.66 -1.23
C PRO A 139 -23.29 14.91 -0.34
N THR A 140 -23.88 15.98 -0.83
CA THR A 140 -24.10 17.20 -0.03
C THR A 140 -25.35 17.02 0.81
N ASP A 141 -25.29 17.32 2.10
CA ASP A 141 -26.46 17.29 2.97
C ASP A 141 -27.23 18.63 2.81
N GLU A 142 -28.29 18.60 1.99
CA GLU A 142 -29.12 19.77 1.70
C GLU A 142 -29.80 20.37 2.95
N LYS A 143 -29.99 19.56 4.02
CA LYS A 143 -30.61 20.01 5.27
C LYS A 143 -29.68 20.87 6.13
N ASN A 144 -28.39 20.94 5.82
CA ASN A 144 -27.37 21.64 6.60
C ASN A 144 -26.82 22.91 5.90
N THR A 145 -27.52 23.47 4.93
CA THR A 145 -27.07 24.66 4.17
C THR A 145 -26.83 25.92 5.04
N GLN A 146 -27.30 25.94 6.27
CA GLN A 146 -27.08 27.07 7.22
C GLN A 146 -25.89 26.87 8.17
N LYS A 147 -25.17 25.72 8.11
CA LYS A 147 -23.99 25.45 8.94
C LYS A 147 -22.74 25.39 8.08
N ASN A 148 -21.64 25.90 8.61
CA ASN A 148 -20.32 25.71 7.97
C ASN A 148 -20.01 24.21 7.89
N THR A 149 -20.12 23.61 6.70
CA THR A 149 -19.85 22.19 6.45
C THR A 149 -18.57 22.05 5.66
N LEU A 150 -17.69 21.11 6.07
CA LEU A 150 -16.52 20.71 5.31
C LEU A 150 -16.85 19.45 4.52
N GLN A 151 -16.84 19.52 3.18
CA GLN A 151 -17.00 18.38 2.31
C GLN A 151 -15.65 17.95 1.74
N LEU A 152 -15.24 16.70 1.99
CA LEU A 152 -13.99 16.14 1.51
C LEU A 152 -14.25 15.10 0.41
N ALA A 153 -13.71 15.33 -0.79
CA ALA A 153 -13.67 14.34 -1.85
C ALA A 153 -12.35 13.57 -1.79
N LEU A 154 -12.42 12.26 -1.92
CA LEU A 154 -11.24 11.38 -1.96
C LEU A 154 -10.84 11.11 -3.40
N GLN A 155 -9.57 11.30 -3.74
CA GLN A 155 -9.05 10.97 -5.06
C GLN A 155 -7.89 9.98 -4.93
N ASN A 156 -8.03 8.83 -5.60
CA ASN A 156 -6.96 7.88 -5.82
C ASN A 156 -6.36 8.10 -7.21
N ARG A 157 -5.04 8.22 -7.27
CA ARG A 157 -4.27 8.35 -8.51
C ARG A 157 -3.25 7.22 -8.57
N ILE A 158 -3.43 6.29 -9.52
CA ILE A 158 -2.56 5.13 -9.70
C ILE A 158 -1.92 5.13 -11.09
N LYS A 159 -0.76 4.46 -11.20
CA LYS A 159 -0.02 4.35 -12.45
C LYS A 159 -0.75 3.42 -13.42
N LEU A 160 -0.83 3.83 -14.68
CA LEU A 160 -1.25 3.00 -15.81
C LEU A 160 -0.09 2.92 -16.80
N PHE A 161 0.44 1.72 -17.03
CA PHE A 161 1.51 1.45 -17.97
C PHE A 161 0.91 0.89 -19.26
N TYR A 162 0.97 1.66 -20.35
CA TYR A 162 0.74 1.10 -21.67
C TYR A 162 1.99 0.32 -22.08
N ARG A 163 1.83 -0.98 -22.33
CA ARG A 163 2.92 -1.92 -22.56
C ARG A 163 2.84 -2.53 -23.96
N PRO A 164 3.80 -2.23 -24.85
CA PRO A 164 3.95 -2.97 -26.11
C PRO A 164 4.19 -4.45 -25.87
N THR A 165 3.62 -5.32 -26.70
CA THR A 165 3.71 -6.79 -26.52
C THR A 165 5.06 -7.37 -26.90
N ASN A 166 5.77 -6.77 -27.87
CA ASN A 166 7.02 -7.30 -28.42
C ASN A 166 8.27 -6.71 -27.77
N LEU A 167 8.28 -6.51 -26.45
CA LEU A 167 9.46 -6.04 -25.75
C LEU A 167 10.50 -7.15 -25.63
N PRO A 168 11.81 -6.83 -25.76
CA PRO A 168 12.88 -7.84 -25.88
C PRO A 168 13.14 -8.62 -24.59
N VAL A 169 12.61 -8.17 -23.47
CA VAL A 169 12.79 -8.75 -22.14
C VAL A 169 11.44 -8.92 -21.46
N GLN A 170 11.25 -10.01 -20.72
CA GLN A 170 10.05 -10.19 -19.90
C GLN A 170 10.04 -9.21 -18.70
N ALA A 171 8.87 -8.67 -18.36
CA ALA A 171 8.72 -7.69 -17.28
C ALA A 171 9.31 -8.16 -15.93
N GLY A 172 9.14 -9.44 -15.57
CA GLY A 172 9.68 -10.01 -14.34
C GLY A 172 11.21 -10.03 -14.27
N LYS A 173 11.90 -9.97 -15.43
CA LYS A 173 13.37 -9.94 -15.54
C LYS A 173 13.96 -8.53 -15.62
N ALA A 174 13.14 -7.54 -15.87
CA ALA A 174 13.58 -6.15 -16.01
C ALA A 174 14.35 -5.64 -14.78
N ARG A 175 13.94 -6.06 -13.58
CA ARG A 175 14.60 -5.70 -12.33
C ARG A 175 16.06 -6.14 -12.26
N ASP A 176 16.41 -7.29 -12.89
CA ASP A 176 17.76 -7.86 -12.87
C ASP A 176 18.73 -7.05 -13.77
N MET A 177 18.18 -6.19 -14.63
CA MET A 177 18.94 -5.29 -15.50
C MET A 177 19.39 -4.00 -14.82
N LEU A 178 18.82 -3.66 -13.65
CA LEU A 178 19.20 -2.43 -12.95
C LEU A 178 20.70 -2.38 -12.66
N ARG A 179 21.28 -1.18 -12.85
CA ARG A 179 22.66 -0.87 -12.51
C ARG A 179 22.70 0.33 -11.57
N PHE A 180 23.74 0.38 -10.75
CA PHE A 180 23.89 1.40 -9.74
C PHE A 180 25.27 2.02 -9.81
N LYS A 181 25.36 3.34 -9.59
CA LYS A 181 26.62 4.06 -9.54
C LYS A 181 26.63 5.04 -8.37
N TYR A 182 27.69 5.01 -7.59
CA TYR A 182 27.89 5.98 -6.53
C TYR A 182 28.50 7.28 -7.08
N GLU A 183 27.91 8.40 -6.71
CA GLU A 183 28.39 9.74 -7.07
C GLU A 183 28.45 10.60 -5.77
N GLY A 184 29.43 10.30 -4.92
CA GLY A 184 29.56 10.92 -3.60
C GLY A 184 28.40 10.59 -2.66
N LYS A 185 27.56 11.58 -2.37
CA LYS A 185 26.32 11.42 -1.57
C LYS A 185 25.09 11.13 -2.43
N GLN A 186 25.27 10.72 -3.66
CA GLN A 186 24.19 10.40 -4.57
C GLN A 186 24.33 8.97 -5.08
N LEU A 187 23.20 8.32 -5.26
CA LEU A 187 23.08 7.02 -5.91
C LEU A 187 22.36 7.22 -7.25
N ARG A 188 23.05 6.99 -8.33
CA ARG A 188 22.46 6.92 -9.67
C ARG A 188 21.91 5.52 -9.88
N VAL A 189 20.60 5.42 -10.13
CA VAL A 189 19.87 4.18 -10.42
C VAL A 189 19.59 4.16 -11.91
N ILE A 190 20.20 3.23 -12.63
CA ILE A 190 20.18 3.16 -14.10
C ILE A 190 19.29 1.99 -14.50
N ASN A 191 18.31 2.26 -15.35
CA ASN A 191 17.35 1.28 -15.87
C ASN A 191 17.50 1.12 -17.39
N PRO A 192 18.28 0.15 -17.89
CA PRO A 192 18.38 -0.10 -19.33
C PRO A 192 17.17 -0.86 -19.89
N SER A 193 16.28 -1.36 -19.04
CA SER A 193 15.10 -2.14 -19.46
C SER A 193 14.04 -1.27 -20.15
N PRO A 194 13.13 -1.86 -20.94
CA PRO A 194 12.02 -1.12 -21.54
C PRO A 194 10.83 -0.87 -20.59
N TYR A 195 10.96 -1.17 -19.30
CA TYR A 195 9.89 -1.07 -18.32
C TYR A 195 10.13 0.06 -17.32
N TYR A 196 9.05 0.67 -16.81
CA TYR A 196 9.13 1.50 -15.62
C TYR A 196 9.38 0.64 -14.38
N LEU A 197 10.41 0.98 -13.61
CA LEU A 197 10.74 0.25 -12.39
C LEU A 197 10.57 1.13 -11.15
N THR A 198 9.77 0.65 -10.19
CA THR A 198 9.72 1.25 -8.86
C THR A 198 10.69 0.49 -7.96
N VAL A 199 11.81 1.12 -7.63
CA VAL A 199 12.85 0.57 -6.75
C VAL A 199 12.57 1.04 -5.33
N THR A 200 12.43 0.10 -4.41
CA THR A 200 12.10 0.35 -3.01
C THR A 200 13.04 -0.38 -2.08
N GLY A 201 13.03 0.00 -0.80
CA GLY A 201 13.86 -0.66 0.20
C GLY A 201 15.36 -0.63 -0.13
N ILE A 202 15.83 0.40 -0.83
CA ILE A 202 17.24 0.58 -1.17
C ILE A 202 18.04 0.73 0.13
N ARG A 203 19.09 -0.09 0.26
CA ARG A 203 20.01 -0.04 1.40
C ARG A 203 21.45 -0.12 0.92
N VAL A 204 22.31 0.72 1.50
CA VAL A 204 23.75 0.71 1.30
C VAL A 204 24.39 0.65 2.68
N GLN A 205 25.13 -0.42 2.98
CA GLN A 205 25.74 -0.66 4.32
C GLN A 205 24.73 -0.47 5.47
N GLY A 206 23.48 -0.92 5.29
CA GLY A 206 22.41 -0.79 6.29
C GLY A 206 21.65 0.54 6.26
N ALA A 207 22.22 1.62 5.73
CA ALA A 207 21.53 2.91 5.57
C ALA A 207 20.39 2.79 4.54
N LYS A 208 19.19 3.24 4.91
CA LYS A 208 18.02 3.25 4.02
C LYS A 208 18.01 4.52 3.18
N LEU A 209 17.86 4.37 1.88
CA LEU A 209 17.71 5.47 0.91
C LEU A 209 16.23 5.63 0.48
N PRO A 210 15.88 6.80 -0.07
CA PRO A 210 14.57 7.03 -0.67
C PRO A 210 14.26 6.03 -1.80
N ASN A 211 12.98 5.81 -2.06
CA ASN A 211 12.54 5.01 -3.19
C ASN A 211 12.81 5.76 -4.51
N ALA A 212 13.06 5.01 -5.58
CA ALA A 212 13.26 5.55 -6.92
C ALA A 212 12.17 5.04 -7.87
N PHE A 213 11.66 5.93 -8.72
CA PHE A 213 10.81 5.54 -9.85
C PHE A 213 11.55 5.84 -11.13
N VAL A 214 12.05 4.78 -11.77
CA VAL A 214 13.01 4.88 -12.87
C VAL A 214 12.33 4.62 -14.21
N PRO A 215 12.29 5.60 -15.12
CA PRO A 215 11.73 5.40 -16.46
C PRO A 215 12.50 4.34 -17.26
N PRO A 216 11.90 3.77 -18.31
CA PRO A 216 12.57 2.84 -19.19
C PRO A 216 13.71 3.52 -19.95
N LYS A 217 14.83 2.79 -20.14
CA LYS A 217 16.03 3.25 -20.87
C LYS A 217 16.57 4.60 -20.36
N SER A 218 16.51 4.79 -19.05
CA SER A 218 16.84 6.07 -18.38
C SER A 218 17.44 5.82 -17.00
N ASP A 219 17.74 6.87 -16.29
CA ASP A 219 18.23 6.83 -14.92
C ASP A 219 17.62 7.93 -14.06
N VAL A 220 17.74 7.76 -12.76
CA VAL A 220 17.39 8.76 -11.75
C VAL A 220 18.44 8.78 -10.64
N THR A 221 18.61 9.94 -10.01
CA THR A 221 19.52 10.12 -8.89
C THR A 221 18.76 10.21 -7.58
N VAL A 222 19.23 9.48 -6.58
CA VAL A 222 18.67 9.45 -5.22
C VAL A 222 19.72 10.00 -4.27
N SER A 223 19.36 11.01 -3.47
CA SER A 223 20.26 11.62 -2.48
C SER A 223 20.38 10.76 -1.23
N SER A 224 21.59 10.79 -0.63
CA SER A 224 21.91 10.16 0.65
C SER A 224 22.43 11.21 1.64
N PRO A 225 22.12 11.06 2.95
CA PRO A 225 22.70 11.93 3.96
C PRO A 225 24.20 11.67 4.20
N VAL A 226 24.70 10.50 3.78
CA VAL A 226 26.09 10.07 3.96
C VAL A 226 26.72 9.71 2.63
N THR A 227 28.06 9.73 2.56
CA THR A 227 28.82 9.21 1.42
C THR A 227 28.56 7.73 1.27
N LEU A 228 28.25 7.32 0.03
CA LEU A 228 27.86 5.95 -0.28
C LEU A 228 29.08 5.11 -0.69
N ALA A 229 29.16 3.89 -0.15
CA ALA A 229 30.17 2.89 -0.48
C ALA A 229 29.64 1.48 -0.16
N GLY A 230 30.27 0.45 -0.73
CA GLY A 230 30.00 -0.96 -0.40
C GLY A 230 28.80 -1.57 -1.11
N GLU A 231 28.24 -2.63 -0.52
CA GLU A 231 27.17 -3.41 -1.12
C GLU A 231 25.83 -2.68 -1.07
N ILE A 232 25.13 -2.69 -2.19
CA ILE A 232 23.75 -2.20 -2.31
C ILE A 232 22.77 -3.37 -2.34
N THR A 233 21.66 -3.23 -1.65
CA THR A 233 20.52 -4.14 -1.75
C THR A 233 19.24 -3.37 -2.01
N TYR A 234 18.32 -3.97 -2.76
CA TYR A 234 17.06 -3.33 -3.13
C TYR A 234 15.95 -4.35 -3.37
N GLN A 235 14.75 -3.83 -3.53
CA GLN A 235 13.54 -4.53 -3.93
C GLN A 235 12.86 -3.72 -5.02
N THR A 236 11.96 -4.33 -5.77
CA THR A 236 11.10 -3.62 -6.74
C THR A 236 9.64 -3.92 -6.45
N ILE A 237 8.74 -3.13 -7.02
CA ILE A 237 7.32 -3.41 -6.98
C ILE A 237 6.91 -3.99 -8.33
N ASN A 238 6.31 -5.19 -8.32
CA ASN A 238 5.88 -5.90 -9.53
C ASN A 238 4.55 -5.36 -10.09
N ASP A 239 4.07 -5.94 -11.20
CA ASP A 239 2.83 -5.53 -11.89
C ASP A 239 1.58 -5.64 -11.01
N TYR A 240 1.58 -6.54 -10.03
CA TYR A 240 0.48 -6.75 -9.09
C TYR A 240 0.53 -5.82 -7.87
N GLY A 241 1.56 -4.95 -7.78
CA GLY A 241 1.75 -4.04 -6.65
C GLY A 241 2.46 -4.67 -5.44
N ALA A 242 2.90 -5.92 -5.54
CA ALA A 242 3.65 -6.58 -4.48
C ALA A 242 5.15 -6.25 -4.54
N THR A 243 5.76 -6.16 -3.36
CA THR A 243 7.21 -5.99 -3.23
C THR A 243 7.91 -7.32 -3.53
N THR A 244 8.90 -7.30 -4.41
CA THR A 244 9.70 -8.49 -4.77
C THR A 244 10.68 -8.87 -3.66
N ALA A 245 11.25 -10.08 -3.75
CA ALA A 245 12.35 -10.48 -2.88
C ALA A 245 13.53 -9.49 -3.01
N ARG A 246 14.24 -9.28 -1.89
CA ARG A 246 15.44 -8.44 -1.83
C ARG A 246 16.57 -9.07 -2.64
N GLN A 247 17.27 -8.25 -3.38
CA GLN A 247 18.42 -8.68 -4.18
C GLN A 247 19.58 -7.70 -4.07
N LYS A 248 20.78 -8.16 -4.42
CA LYS A 248 21.99 -7.33 -4.51
C LYS A 248 21.98 -6.53 -5.80
N GLY A 249 22.45 -5.29 -5.73
CA GLY A 249 22.59 -4.42 -6.89
C GLY A 249 23.92 -4.66 -7.62
N THR A 250 23.87 -4.60 -8.94
CA THR A 250 25.07 -4.64 -9.78
C THR A 250 25.60 -3.22 -9.93
N MET A 251 26.83 -3.00 -9.52
CA MET A 251 27.51 -1.69 -9.70
C MET A 251 28.00 -1.55 -11.14
N GLN A 252 28.00 -0.30 -11.65
CA GLN A 252 28.54 0.10 -12.93
C GLN A 252 29.89 0.75 -12.74
#